data_f5882a12bb351abaa2474aeba18b12a2
#
_entry.id   f5882a12bb351abaa2474aeba18b12a2
#
_cell.length_a   1.000
_cell.length_b   1.000
_cell.length_c   1.000
_cell.angle_alpha   90.00
_cell.angle_beta   90.00
_cell.angle_gamma   90.00
#
_symmetry.space_group_name_H-M   'P 1'
#
loop_
_entity.id
_entity.type
_entity.pdbx_description
1 polymer ?
#
loop_
_entity_poly.entity_id
_entity_poly.type
_entity_poly.pdbx_seq_one_letter_code
_entity_poly.pdbx_strand_id
1 'polypeptide(L)'
;MKKVFNILLIALILTILWILFLIINPNFSEVQGIKSVKTEYDSHYIEIDKKIEKEFDKNPKKLYEERKTNLKRVNLDLKFGRVRRYLGDNKYIFGFSGNGKLILVLKKDSPDTNNGVLKYLYDNQSLKEIGYVEGKNLDFSGKFQFFNEKGTLITERQYYQGKLEGLEKVFSEDGKLEEERVYKNNLIDGEEIYYYEDGKVAQKNQYIVGKMEGESLSYYDNGEISAKINYKNDKRDGVYFLYYENGIKKEEGYLKNDKLEGISKIYYESGKLHQTAHNKDGKKNGTIIRYYENGIQEHEWNYKDDVLDGFEISYYESGKVKTRIYYKDGKLQGEGLSFYESGKIMEKGYYKDDFFD
;
A
#
# COMPACT_ATOMS: atom_id res chain seq x y z
N MET A 1 6.31 -10.45 56.13
CA MET A 1 6.83 -10.92 54.86
C MET A 1 5.76 -11.09 53.76
N LYS A 2 4.64 -11.83 53.97
CA LYS A 2 3.59 -12.01 52.92
C LYS A 2 2.97 -10.70 52.39
N LYS A 3 2.73 -9.67 53.18
CA LYS A 3 2.16 -8.39 52.71
C LYS A 3 3.11 -7.59 51.80
N VAL A 4 4.42 -7.61 52.10
CA VAL A 4 5.44 -6.92 51.25
C VAL A 4 5.60 -7.64 49.93
N PHE A 5 5.58 -8.99 49.92
CA PHE A 5 5.66 -9.80 48.71
C PHE A 5 4.46 -9.56 47.77
N ASN A 6 3.24 -9.45 48.35
CA ASN A 6 2.05 -9.15 47.54
C ASN A 6 2.06 -7.74 46.94
N ILE A 7 2.60 -6.73 47.66
CA ILE A 7 2.73 -5.36 47.14
C ILE A 7 3.77 -5.32 45.98
N LEU A 8 4.90 -6.01 46.13
CA LEU A 8 5.93 -6.12 45.09
C LEU A 8 5.42 -6.89 43.85
N LEU A 9 4.62 -7.94 44.06
CA LEU A 9 4.01 -8.70 42.96
C LEU A 9 2.97 -7.87 42.21
N ILE A 10 2.14 -7.10 42.91
CA ILE A 10 1.17 -6.20 42.27
C ILE A 10 1.88 -5.08 41.51
N ALA A 11 2.94 -4.49 42.07
CA ALA A 11 3.76 -3.48 41.40
C ALA A 11 4.43 -4.04 40.12
N LEU A 12 4.92 -5.27 40.19
CA LEU A 12 5.51 -5.96 39.03
C LEU A 12 4.46 -6.25 37.95
N ILE A 13 3.27 -6.70 38.31
CA ILE A 13 2.14 -6.93 37.40
C ILE A 13 1.72 -5.61 36.75
N LEU A 14 1.61 -4.53 37.49
CA LEU A 14 1.24 -3.21 36.99
C LEU A 14 2.32 -2.65 36.01
N THR A 15 3.61 -2.85 36.34
CA THR A 15 4.70 -2.47 35.41
C THR A 15 4.71 -3.31 34.13
N ILE A 16 4.46 -4.62 34.22
CA ILE A 16 4.33 -5.49 33.05
C ILE A 16 3.12 -5.10 32.19
N LEU A 17 1.97 -4.82 32.81
CA LEU A 17 0.78 -4.34 32.12
C LEU A 17 1.00 -2.98 31.47
N TRP A 18 1.75 -2.08 32.13
CA TRP A 18 2.11 -0.77 31.56
C TRP A 18 3.09 -0.90 30.40
N ILE A 19 4.09 -1.79 30.49
CA ILE A 19 5.01 -2.13 29.38
C ILE A 19 4.24 -2.78 28.21
N LEU A 20 3.32 -3.73 28.50
CA LEU A 20 2.45 -4.32 27.48
C LEU A 20 1.53 -3.28 26.84
N PHE A 21 1.00 -2.34 27.63
CA PHE A 21 0.23 -1.22 27.09
C PHE A 21 1.05 -0.33 26.15
N LEU A 22 2.33 -0.04 26.48
CA LEU A 22 3.24 0.70 25.61
C LEU A 22 3.66 -0.09 24.37
N ILE A 23 3.77 -1.42 24.47
CA ILE A 23 4.05 -2.30 23.32
C ILE A 23 2.85 -2.38 22.37
N ILE A 24 1.62 -2.43 22.92
CA ILE A 24 0.37 -2.48 22.15
C ILE A 24 0.00 -1.08 21.59
N ASN A 25 0.43 0.00 22.27
CA ASN A 25 0.22 1.39 21.86
C ASN A 25 1.54 2.16 21.79
N PRO A 26 2.45 1.81 20.85
CA PRO A 26 3.77 2.46 20.74
C PRO A 26 3.71 3.98 20.48
N ASN A 27 2.57 4.51 20.05
CA ASN A 27 2.36 5.91 19.70
C ASN A 27 1.67 6.75 20.78
N PHE A 28 1.51 6.26 22.02
CA PHE A 28 0.77 7.00 23.05
C PHE A 28 1.47 8.31 23.48
N SER A 29 2.81 8.38 23.43
CA SER A 29 3.57 9.61 23.69
C SER A 29 3.65 10.53 22.45
N GLU A 30 3.56 9.98 21.24
CA GLU A 30 3.51 10.76 19.98
C GLU A 30 2.13 11.39 19.75
N VAL A 31 1.04 10.73 20.20
CA VAL A 31 -0.33 11.26 20.03
C VAL A 31 -0.54 12.63 20.68
N GLN A 32 0.14 12.96 21.76
CA GLN A 32 0.06 14.31 22.35
C GLN A 32 0.90 15.34 21.59
N GLY A 33 2.08 14.95 21.07
CA GLY A 33 2.90 15.80 20.21
C GLY A 33 2.23 16.06 18.85
N ILE A 34 1.61 15.04 18.26
CA ILE A 34 0.84 15.14 17.01
C ILE A 34 -0.41 16.02 17.18
N LYS A 35 -1.10 15.99 18.33
CA LYS A 35 -2.24 16.88 18.57
C LYS A 35 -1.85 18.35 18.61
N SER A 36 -0.71 18.72 19.17
CA SER A 36 -0.26 20.13 19.22
C SER A 36 0.24 20.64 17.86
N VAL A 37 0.96 19.81 17.12
CA VAL A 37 1.40 20.12 15.74
C VAL A 37 0.18 20.15 14.80
N LYS A 38 -0.77 19.24 14.96
CA LYS A 38 -1.99 19.16 14.16
C LYS A 38 -2.90 20.38 14.36
N THR A 39 -3.02 20.93 15.58
CA THR A 39 -3.86 22.11 15.85
C THR A 39 -3.27 23.40 15.28
N GLU A 40 -1.96 23.59 15.26
CA GLU A 40 -1.32 24.76 14.67
C GLU A 40 -1.33 24.71 13.13
N TYR A 41 -1.09 23.53 12.58
CA TYR A 41 -1.22 23.19 11.17
C TYR A 41 -2.66 23.41 10.68
N ASP A 42 -3.65 22.86 11.39
CA ASP A 42 -5.07 22.93 11.02
C ASP A 42 -5.60 24.38 10.95
N SER A 43 -5.16 25.31 11.82
CA SER A 43 -5.64 26.69 11.83
C SER A 43 -5.15 27.50 10.61
N HIS A 44 -3.90 27.33 10.21
CA HIS A 44 -3.33 28.00 9.04
C HIS A 44 -3.99 27.51 7.75
N TYR A 45 -4.20 26.20 7.60
CA TYR A 45 -4.84 25.63 6.41
C TYR A 45 -6.34 25.95 6.30
N ILE A 46 -7.07 25.99 7.41
CA ILE A 46 -8.47 26.42 7.40
C ILE A 46 -8.61 27.84 6.82
N GLU A 47 -7.67 28.75 7.13
CA GLU A 47 -7.68 30.09 6.55
C GLU A 47 -7.36 30.09 5.06
N ILE A 48 -6.37 29.28 4.64
CA ILE A 48 -5.99 29.10 3.23
C ILE A 48 -7.17 28.52 2.44
N ASP A 49 -7.81 27.47 2.94
CA ASP A 49 -8.95 26.82 2.29
C ASP A 49 -10.10 27.79 2.07
N LYS A 50 -10.44 28.63 3.06
CA LYS A 50 -11.42 29.70 2.92
C LYS A 50 -11.08 30.72 1.83
N LYS A 51 -9.77 31.02 1.64
CA LYS A 51 -9.31 31.91 0.56
C LYS A 51 -9.50 31.24 -0.80
N ILE A 52 -9.20 29.94 -0.91
CA ILE A 52 -9.38 29.15 -2.13
C ILE A 52 -10.85 29.09 -2.50
N GLU A 53 -11.74 28.72 -1.58
CA GLU A 53 -13.18 28.66 -1.79
C GLU A 53 -13.73 29.99 -2.30
N LYS A 54 -13.33 31.10 -1.71
CA LYS A 54 -13.77 32.44 -2.10
C LYS A 54 -13.39 32.82 -3.54
N GLU A 55 -12.31 32.25 -4.06
CA GLU A 55 -11.84 32.52 -5.42
C GLU A 55 -12.28 31.46 -6.44
N PHE A 56 -12.74 30.29 -5.99
CA PHE A 56 -13.04 29.15 -6.86
C PHE A 56 -14.01 29.52 -8.01
N ASP A 57 -15.11 30.16 -7.70
CA ASP A 57 -16.18 30.48 -8.68
C ASP A 57 -15.91 31.68 -9.57
N LYS A 58 -14.83 32.44 -9.31
CA LYS A 58 -14.52 33.63 -10.11
C LYS A 58 -13.98 33.26 -11.49
N ASN A 59 -14.69 33.72 -12.53
CA ASN A 59 -14.31 33.51 -13.92
C ASN A 59 -12.98 34.24 -14.25
N PRO A 60 -11.90 33.57 -14.57
CA PRO A 60 -10.57 34.16 -14.82
C PRO A 60 -10.56 35.11 -16.02
N LYS A 61 -11.27 34.77 -17.09
CA LYS A 61 -11.33 35.58 -18.31
C LYS A 61 -12.09 36.88 -18.06
N LYS A 62 -13.20 36.83 -17.34
CA LYS A 62 -13.97 38.04 -16.97
C LYS A 62 -13.11 38.94 -16.10
N LEU A 63 -12.41 38.43 -15.11
CA LEU A 63 -11.50 39.21 -14.27
C LEU A 63 -10.39 39.90 -15.07
N TYR A 64 -9.83 39.23 -16.09
CA TYR A 64 -8.86 39.84 -16.98
C TYR A 64 -9.44 40.97 -17.80
N GLU A 65 -10.61 40.75 -18.44
CA GLU A 65 -11.27 41.78 -19.28
C GLU A 65 -11.61 43.04 -18.46
N GLU A 66 -12.06 42.90 -17.21
CA GLU A 66 -12.40 44.02 -16.32
C GLU A 66 -11.15 44.84 -15.92
N ARG A 67 -9.94 44.31 -16.02
CA ARG A 67 -8.73 44.91 -15.50
C ARG A 67 -7.67 45.23 -16.55
N LYS A 68 -7.77 44.71 -17.77
CA LYS A 68 -6.73 44.77 -18.81
C LYS A 68 -6.17 46.16 -19.10
N THR A 69 -6.98 47.22 -18.92
CA THR A 69 -6.53 48.60 -19.15
C THR A 69 -5.55 49.14 -18.12
N ASN A 70 -5.52 48.57 -16.92
CA ASN A 70 -4.71 49.01 -15.80
C ASN A 70 -3.51 48.07 -15.52
N LEU A 71 -3.34 47.02 -16.32
CA LEU A 71 -2.27 46.04 -16.11
C LEU A 71 -0.93 46.51 -16.62
N LYS A 72 0.12 46.29 -15.84
CA LYS A 72 1.53 46.56 -16.22
C LYS A 72 2.26 45.22 -16.45
N ARG A 73 3.35 45.27 -17.21
CA ARG A 73 4.23 44.11 -17.36
C ARG A 73 4.90 43.79 -16.02
N VAL A 74 4.84 42.53 -15.63
CA VAL A 74 5.45 41.99 -14.40
C VAL A 74 6.55 41.01 -14.80
N ASN A 75 7.74 41.17 -14.25
CA ASN A 75 8.81 40.18 -14.38
C ASN A 75 8.73 39.22 -13.19
N LEU A 76 8.26 38.00 -13.46
CA LEU A 76 8.25 36.91 -12.51
C LEU A 76 9.14 35.80 -13.06
N ASP A 77 10.09 35.38 -12.27
CA ASP A 77 10.94 34.23 -12.56
C ASP A 77 10.21 32.94 -12.09
N LEU A 78 9.10 32.64 -12.78
CA LEU A 78 8.25 31.51 -12.43
C LEU A 78 8.53 30.34 -13.35
N LYS A 79 8.84 29.18 -12.79
CA LYS A 79 9.04 27.90 -13.48
C LYS A 79 7.75 27.27 -14.02
N PHE A 80 6.69 28.03 -14.26
CA PHE A 80 5.49 27.53 -14.94
C PHE A 80 5.76 27.44 -16.44
N GLY A 81 6.26 26.32 -16.91
CA GLY A 81 6.91 26.10 -18.21
C GLY A 81 6.18 26.57 -19.47
N ARG A 82 4.90 26.92 -19.41
CA ARG A 82 4.11 27.42 -20.56
C ARG A 82 3.86 28.92 -20.52
N VAL A 83 4.04 29.61 -19.40
CA VAL A 83 3.79 31.04 -19.30
C VAL A 83 4.96 31.81 -19.93
N ARG A 84 4.65 32.70 -20.90
CA ARG A 84 5.64 33.51 -21.62
C ARG A 84 5.60 35.00 -21.30
N ARG A 85 4.47 35.45 -20.75
CA ARG A 85 4.27 36.85 -20.42
C ARG A 85 3.37 36.98 -19.19
N TYR A 86 3.71 37.88 -18.29
CA TYR A 86 2.91 38.25 -17.13
C TYR A 86 2.46 39.71 -17.23
N LEU A 87 1.22 39.97 -16.90
CA LEU A 87 0.65 41.30 -16.70
C LEU A 87 -0.02 41.33 -15.32
N GLY A 88 0.11 42.44 -14.60
CA GLY A 88 -0.45 42.51 -13.25
C GLY A 88 -0.74 43.90 -12.76
N ASP A 89 -1.53 43.96 -11.71
CA ASP A 89 -1.81 45.12 -10.86
C ASP A 89 -1.46 44.80 -9.39
N ASN A 90 -1.87 45.67 -8.49
CA ASN A 90 -1.67 45.47 -7.05
C ASN A 90 -2.41 44.25 -6.46
N LYS A 91 -3.39 43.69 -7.19
CA LYS A 91 -4.26 42.63 -6.69
C LYS A 91 -4.16 41.33 -7.47
N TYR A 92 -3.91 41.40 -8.77
CA TYR A 92 -3.87 40.22 -9.63
C TYR A 92 -2.65 40.18 -10.53
N ILE A 93 -2.18 38.98 -10.84
CA ILE A 93 -1.21 38.69 -11.89
C ILE A 93 -1.84 37.71 -12.86
N PHE A 94 -1.73 37.99 -14.16
CA PHE A 94 -2.22 37.19 -15.27
C PHE A 94 -1.06 36.70 -16.10
N GLY A 95 -1.01 35.38 -16.33
CA GLY A 95 0.02 34.73 -17.14
C GLY A 95 -0.55 34.24 -18.46
N PHE A 96 0.22 34.44 -19.53
CA PHE A 96 -0.18 34.12 -20.91
C PHE A 96 0.79 33.14 -21.54
N SER A 97 0.25 32.19 -22.30
CA SER A 97 1.02 31.26 -23.15
C SER A 97 1.67 31.95 -24.33
N GLY A 98 2.51 31.25 -25.09
CA GLY A 98 3.18 31.76 -26.28
C GLY A 98 2.20 32.19 -27.37
N ASN A 99 1.02 31.60 -27.47
CA ASN A 99 -0.05 31.99 -28.41
C ASN A 99 -1.02 33.04 -27.83
N GLY A 100 -0.69 33.67 -26.69
CA GLY A 100 -1.44 34.75 -26.10
C GLY A 100 -2.68 34.35 -25.29
N LYS A 101 -2.93 33.04 -25.08
CA LYS A 101 -4.05 32.59 -24.23
C LYS A 101 -3.73 32.84 -22.76
N LEU A 102 -4.74 33.25 -21.98
CA LEU A 102 -4.66 33.35 -20.53
C LEU A 102 -4.62 31.92 -19.96
N ILE A 103 -3.57 31.61 -19.22
CA ILE A 103 -3.37 30.26 -18.62
C ILE A 103 -3.09 30.28 -17.14
N LEU A 104 -2.89 31.46 -16.54
CA LEU A 104 -2.62 31.61 -15.11
C LEU A 104 -3.26 32.87 -14.56
N VAL A 105 -3.87 32.76 -13.40
CA VAL A 105 -4.32 33.90 -12.58
C VAL A 105 -3.84 33.69 -11.16
N LEU A 106 -3.08 34.65 -10.62
CA LEU A 106 -2.74 34.72 -9.22
C LEU A 106 -3.45 35.93 -8.60
N LYS A 107 -4.31 35.67 -7.62
CA LYS A 107 -4.87 36.72 -6.76
C LYS A 107 -3.95 36.91 -5.56
N LYS A 108 -3.33 38.06 -5.45
CA LYS A 108 -2.43 38.42 -4.34
C LYS A 108 -3.21 38.74 -3.07
N ASP A 109 -2.68 38.36 -1.93
CA ASP A 109 -3.22 38.77 -0.61
C ASP A 109 -2.96 40.26 -0.33
N SER A 110 -1.79 40.76 -0.73
CA SER A 110 -1.42 42.16 -0.62
C SER A 110 -0.57 42.62 -1.83
N PRO A 111 -0.45 43.94 -2.08
CA PRO A 111 0.35 44.46 -3.18
C PRO A 111 1.85 44.08 -3.10
N ASP A 112 2.37 43.92 -1.88
CA ASP A 112 3.81 43.79 -1.62
C ASP A 112 4.28 42.32 -1.60
N THR A 113 3.38 41.36 -1.70
CA THR A 113 3.69 39.93 -1.71
C THR A 113 3.20 39.23 -2.98
N ASN A 114 3.76 38.06 -3.25
CA ASN A 114 3.21 37.14 -4.26
C ASN A 114 2.38 36.03 -3.63
N ASN A 115 2.16 36.08 -2.31
CA ASN A 115 1.29 35.13 -1.65
C ASN A 115 -0.14 35.29 -2.14
N GLY A 116 -0.83 34.19 -2.37
CA GLY A 116 -2.21 34.25 -2.79
C GLY A 116 -2.75 33.00 -3.48
N VAL A 117 -3.98 33.10 -3.95
CA VAL A 117 -4.65 32.00 -4.64
C VAL A 117 -4.25 31.97 -6.12
N LEU A 118 -3.68 30.85 -6.52
CA LEU A 118 -3.26 30.53 -7.88
C LEU A 118 -4.33 29.70 -8.59
N LYS A 119 -4.67 30.09 -9.81
CA LYS A 119 -5.42 29.28 -10.78
C LYS A 119 -4.57 29.03 -12.01
N TYR A 120 -4.48 27.79 -12.46
CA TYR A 120 -3.91 27.43 -13.75
C TYR A 120 -5.02 26.86 -14.65
N LEU A 121 -4.97 27.18 -15.94
CA LEU A 121 -6.04 26.86 -16.87
C LEU A 121 -5.54 25.98 -18.01
N TYR A 122 -6.41 25.14 -18.52
CA TYR A 122 -6.24 24.47 -19.80
C TYR A 122 -6.37 25.44 -20.99
N ASP A 123 -5.96 25.01 -22.17
CA ASP A 123 -6.09 25.80 -23.39
C ASP A 123 -7.55 26.09 -23.78
N ASN A 124 -8.49 25.26 -23.36
CA ASN A 124 -9.94 25.46 -23.50
C ASN A 124 -10.52 26.40 -22.44
N GLN A 125 -9.67 26.96 -21.55
CA GLN A 125 -10.02 27.87 -20.45
C GLN A 125 -10.75 27.21 -19.27
N SER A 126 -10.90 25.88 -19.24
CA SER A 126 -11.33 25.18 -18.03
C SER A 126 -10.25 25.23 -16.94
N LEU A 127 -10.68 25.16 -15.68
CA LEU A 127 -9.76 25.12 -14.56
C LEU A 127 -8.95 23.83 -14.58
N LYS A 128 -7.62 23.95 -14.52
CA LYS A 128 -6.70 22.82 -14.44
C LYS A 128 -6.27 22.56 -13.02
N GLU A 129 -5.90 23.61 -12.30
CA GLU A 129 -5.52 23.51 -10.89
C GLU A 129 -5.86 24.81 -10.15
N ILE A 130 -6.14 24.68 -8.85
CA ILE A 130 -6.29 25.80 -7.92
C ILE A 130 -5.62 25.45 -6.60
N GLY A 131 -4.96 26.43 -6.00
CA GLY A 131 -4.33 26.30 -4.69
C GLY A 131 -3.75 27.61 -4.22
N TYR A 132 -3.03 27.56 -3.12
CA TYR A 132 -2.41 28.74 -2.52
C TYR A 132 -0.88 28.67 -2.64
N VAL A 133 -0.26 29.81 -2.93
CA VAL A 133 1.20 29.92 -3.08
C VAL A 133 1.76 30.99 -2.15
N GLU A 134 2.98 30.77 -1.70
CA GLU A 134 3.68 31.66 -0.78
C GLU A 134 5.14 31.92 -1.21
N GLY A 135 5.65 33.04 -0.74
CA GLY A 135 7.06 33.44 -0.93
C GLY A 135 7.40 33.89 -2.33
N LYS A 136 8.68 34.18 -2.53
CA LYS A 136 9.20 34.70 -3.81
C LYS A 136 9.14 33.66 -4.93
N ASN A 137 9.26 32.38 -4.60
CA ASN A 137 9.27 31.27 -5.54
C ASN A 137 7.87 30.77 -5.87
N LEU A 138 6.82 31.28 -5.21
CA LEU A 138 5.45 30.76 -5.27
C LEU A 138 5.39 29.28 -4.87
N ASP A 139 5.97 28.99 -3.72
CA ASP A 139 5.93 27.65 -3.15
C ASP A 139 4.48 27.28 -2.81
N PHE A 140 4.09 26.05 -3.13
CA PHE A 140 2.75 25.57 -2.87
C PHE A 140 2.53 25.43 -1.36
N SER A 141 1.37 25.87 -0.88
CA SER A 141 0.99 25.85 0.53
C SER A 141 -0.51 25.53 0.68
N GLY A 142 -0.84 24.65 1.62
CA GLY A 142 -2.22 24.19 1.82
C GLY A 142 -2.72 23.24 0.74
N LYS A 143 -4.02 23.24 0.56
CA LYS A 143 -4.73 22.35 -0.36
C LYS A 143 -4.56 22.81 -1.81
N PHE A 144 -4.18 21.87 -2.69
CA PHE A 144 -4.23 22.02 -4.13
C PHE A 144 -5.19 21.00 -4.72
N GLN A 145 -6.03 21.47 -5.64
CA GLN A 145 -7.00 20.68 -6.37
C GLN A 145 -6.67 20.71 -7.86
N PHE A 146 -6.66 19.53 -8.48
CA PHE A 146 -6.33 19.32 -9.89
C PHE A 146 -7.56 18.74 -10.60
N PHE A 147 -7.87 19.27 -11.78
CA PHE A 147 -9.07 18.92 -12.54
C PHE A 147 -8.67 18.42 -13.93
N ASN A 148 -9.48 17.55 -14.52
CA ASN A 148 -9.38 17.23 -15.93
C ASN A 148 -10.02 18.32 -16.80
N GLU A 149 -9.91 18.21 -18.13
CA GLU A 149 -10.48 19.22 -19.07
C GLU A 149 -11.99 19.31 -19.02
N LYS A 150 -12.69 18.30 -18.49
CA LYS A 150 -14.16 18.28 -18.28
C LYS A 150 -14.55 18.99 -16.98
N GLY A 151 -13.59 19.35 -16.12
CA GLY A 151 -13.82 20.00 -14.83
C GLY A 151 -14.04 19.01 -13.67
N THR A 152 -13.80 17.72 -13.87
CA THR A 152 -13.86 16.74 -12.79
C THR A 152 -12.60 16.85 -11.94
N LEU A 153 -12.73 16.84 -10.61
CA LEU A 153 -11.62 16.75 -9.67
C LEU A 153 -10.95 15.38 -9.82
N ILE A 154 -9.65 15.37 -10.13
CA ILE A 154 -8.87 14.15 -10.32
C ILE A 154 -7.79 13.96 -9.26
N THR A 155 -7.36 15.03 -8.58
CA THR A 155 -6.38 14.91 -7.48
C THR A 155 -6.58 16.08 -6.51
N GLU A 156 -6.46 15.79 -5.24
CA GLU A 156 -6.34 16.76 -4.15
C GLU A 156 -5.08 16.47 -3.36
N ARG A 157 -4.24 17.47 -3.12
CA ARG A 157 -2.95 17.35 -2.42
C ARG A 157 -2.81 18.42 -1.38
N GLN A 158 -2.05 18.11 -0.32
CA GLN A 158 -1.63 19.09 0.67
C GLN A 158 -0.15 19.38 0.54
N TYR A 159 0.21 20.66 0.67
CA TYR A 159 1.59 21.13 0.59
C TYR A 159 1.94 22.00 1.79
N TYR A 160 3.20 21.91 2.20
CA TYR A 160 3.81 22.81 3.15
C TYR A 160 5.16 23.27 2.62
N GLN A 161 5.34 24.59 2.43
CA GLN A 161 6.58 25.18 1.88
C GLN A 161 7.09 24.48 0.60
N GLY A 162 6.19 24.22 -0.33
CA GLY A 162 6.48 23.59 -1.62
C GLY A 162 6.68 22.08 -1.60
N LYS A 163 6.56 21.44 -0.44
CA LYS A 163 6.65 19.98 -0.31
C LYS A 163 5.30 19.36 -0.08
N LEU A 164 5.08 18.15 -0.62
CA LEU A 164 3.94 17.34 -0.26
C LEU A 164 4.00 16.99 1.23
N GLU A 165 2.94 17.34 1.96
CA GLU A 165 2.83 17.18 3.40
C GLU A 165 1.35 16.97 3.76
N GLY A 166 0.99 15.79 4.27
CA GLY A 166 -0.39 15.44 4.59
C GLY A 166 -1.05 14.57 3.54
N LEU A 167 -2.38 14.64 3.44
CA LEU A 167 -3.20 13.73 2.65
C LEU A 167 -3.22 14.11 1.17
N GLU A 168 -2.96 13.13 0.30
CA GLU A 168 -3.29 13.14 -1.12
C GLU A 168 -4.52 12.25 -1.36
N LYS A 169 -5.42 12.70 -2.22
CA LYS A 169 -6.55 11.93 -2.76
C LYS A 169 -6.46 11.89 -4.26
N VAL A 170 -6.59 10.70 -4.84
CA VAL A 170 -6.64 10.48 -6.28
C VAL A 170 -8.03 9.98 -6.66
N PHE A 171 -8.60 10.55 -7.71
CA PHE A 171 -9.93 10.21 -8.19
C PHE A 171 -9.85 9.76 -9.65
N SER A 172 -10.77 8.91 -10.05
CA SER A 172 -10.96 8.49 -11.44
C SER A 172 -11.39 9.67 -12.33
N GLU A 173 -11.43 9.46 -13.65
CA GLU A 173 -11.87 10.49 -14.61
C GLU A 173 -13.31 10.94 -14.38
N ASP A 174 -14.14 10.14 -13.76
CA ASP A 174 -15.54 10.43 -13.38
C ASP A 174 -15.71 10.85 -11.91
N GLY A 175 -14.61 11.04 -11.18
CA GLY A 175 -14.60 11.66 -9.85
C GLY A 175 -14.82 10.68 -8.69
N LYS A 176 -14.70 9.37 -8.90
CA LYS A 176 -14.72 8.39 -7.82
C LYS A 176 -13.37 8.33 -7.14
N LEU A 177 -13.33 8.23 -5.82
CA LEU A 177 -12.09 8.07 -5.06
C LEU A 177 -11.47 6.70 -5.36
N GLU A 178 -10.21 6.70 -5.81
CA GLU A 178 -9.43 5.50 -6.14
C GLU A 178 -8.32 5.25 -5.11
N GLU A 179 -7.74 6.33 -4.56
CA GLU A 179 -6.58 6.20 -3.70
C GLU A 179 -6.45 7.36 -2.71
N GLU A 180 -5.97 7.06 -1.51
CA GLU A 180 -5.50 8.02 -0.51
C GLU A 180 -4.07 7.67 -0.06
N ARG A 181 -3.21 8.68 0.08
CA ARG A 181 -1.83 8.56 0.58
C ARG A 181 -1.53 9.65 1.58
N VAL A 182 -0.73 9.31 2.58
CA VAL A 182 -0.19 10.31 3.51
C VAL A 182 1.27 10.58 3.16
N TYR A 183 1.60 11.87 2.98
CA TYR A 183 2.94 12.33 2.66
C TYR A 183 3.58 13.10 3.81
N LYS A 184 4.89 12.96 3.92
CA LYS A 184 5.76 13.79 4.75
C LYS A 184 7.03 14.12 3.99
N ASN A 185 7.33 15.42 3.81
CA ASN A 185 8.50 15.88 3.07
C ASN A 185 8.66 15.24 1.68
N ASN A 186 7.59 15.14 0.88
CA ASN A 186 7.51 14.51 -0.45
C ASN A 186 7.65 12.98 -0.48
N LEU A 187 7.75 12.31 0.65
CA LEU A 187 7.77 10.85 0.75
C LEU A 187 6.46 10.36 1.33
N ILE A 188 5.96 9.21 0.88
CA ILE A 188 4.83 8.54 1.54
C ILE A 188 5.31 8.15 2.94
N ASP A 189 4.59 8.58 3.98
CA ASP A 189 4.90 8.31 5.38
C ASP A 189 3.59 8.22 6.17
N GLY A 190 3.05 7.02 6.28
CA GLY A 190 1.74 6.71 6.82
C GLY A 190 0.98 5.69 5.98
N GLU A 191 -0.34 5.76 6.03
CA GLU A 191 -1.21 4.85 5.27
C GLU A 191 -1.30 5.24 3.79
N GLU A 192 -1.38 4.20 2.94
CA GLU A 192 -1.82 4.25 1.56
C GLU A 192 -3.03 3.31 1.44
N ILE A 193 -4.14 3.83 0.89
CA ILE A 193 -5.41 3.09 0.78
C ILE A 193 -5.87 3.13 -0.67
N TYR A 194 -6.17 1.96 -1.23
CA TYR A 194 -6.80 1.80 -2.53
C TYR A 194 -8.27 1.44 -2.34
N TYR A 195 -9.11 1.90 -3.26
CA TYR A 195 -10.56 1.67 -3.23
C TYR A 195 -11.02 0.95 -4.48
N TYR A 196 -12.05 0.12 -4.35
CA TYR A 196 -12.85 -0.41 -5.45
C TYR A 196 -13.76 0.69 -6.02
N GLU A 197 -14.30 0.47 -7.23
CA GLU A 197 -15.23 1.41 -7.88
C GLU A 197 -16.49 1.71 -7.06
N ASP A 198 -16.90 0.78 -6.18
CA ASP A 198 -18.04 0.95 -5.26
C ASP A 198 -17.68 1.74 -3.99
N GLY A 199 -16.43 2.16 -3.84
CA GLY A 199 -15.91 2.93 -2.72
C GLY A 199 -15.49 2.10 -1.50
N LYS A 200 -15.57 0.77 -1.57
CA LYS A 200 -15.02 -0.09 -0.53
C LYS A 200 -13.49 -0.14 -0.62
N VAL A 201 -12.86 -0.36 0.51
CA VAL A 201 -11.40 -0.51 0.57
C VAL A 201 -10.98 -1.81 -0.15
N ALA A 202 -10.06 -1.69 -1.10
CA ALA A 202 -9.44 -2.81 -1.82
C ALA A 202 -8.10 -3.23 -1.18
N GLN A 203 -7.30 -2.25 -0.73
CA GLN A 203 -6.00 -2.52 -0.11
C GLN A 203 -5.61 -1.40 0.85
N LYS A 204 -4.87 -1.76 1.91
CA LYS A 204 -4.19 -0.83 2.84
C LYS A 204 -2.75 -1.22 2.98
N ASN A 205 -1.86 -0.25 2.85
CA ASN A 205 -0.43 -0.41 3.04
C ASN A 205 0.07 0.58 4.09
N GLN A 206 1.18 0.23 4.75
CA GLN A 206 1.88 1.13 5.66
C GLN A 206 3.24 1.50 5.07
N TYR A 207 3.58 2.79 5.18
CA TYR A 207 4.86 3.32 4.72
C TYR A 207 5.55 4.09 5.84
N ILE A 208 6.87 3.96 5.89
CA ILE A 208 7.75 4.77 6.73
C ILE A 208 8.85 5.34 5.83
N VAL A 209 8.90 6.68 5.72
CA VAL A 209 9.91 7.41 4.93
C VAL A 209 10.04 6.83 3.50
N GLY A 210 8.91 6.68 2.81
CA GLY A 210 8.82 6.23 1.42
C GLY A 210 9.03 4.75 1.18
N LYS A 211 9.12 3.93 2.24
CA LYS A 211 9.28 2.49 2.14
C LYS A 211 8.10 1.77 2.76
N MET A 212 7.66 0.72 2.10
CA MET A 212 6.65 -0.19 2.62
C MET A 212 7.18 -0.89 3.88
N GLU A 213 6.46 -0.75 5.00
CA GLU A 213 6.86 -1.25 6.31
C GLU A 213 5.62 -1.70 7.09
N GLY A 214 5.66 -2.87 7.73
CA GLY A 214 4.54 -3.39 8.51
C GLY A 214 3.54 -4.21 7.69
N GLU A 215 2.30 -4.29 8.16
CA GLU A 215 1.25 -5.13 7.57
C GLU A 215 0.58 -4.43 6.38
N SER A 216 0.47 -5.15 5.25
CA SER A 216 -0.38 -4.83 4.12
C SER A 216 -1.62 -5.73 4.17
N LEU A 217 -2.79 -5.13 4.01
CA LEU A 217 -4.08 -5.80 3.98
C LEU A 217 -4.71 -5.65 2.60
N SER A 218 -5.12 -6.75 1.99
CA SER A 218 -5.95 -6.75 0.78
C SER A 218 -7.31 -7.32 1.11
N TYR A 219 -8.32 -6.86 0.40
CA TYR A 219 -9.72 -7.24 0.62
C TYR A 219 -10.34 -7.76 -0.67
N TYR A 220 -11.33 -8.59 -0.57
CA TYR A 220 -12.27 -8.92 -1.63
C TYR A 220 -13.33 -7.82 -1.77
N ASP A 221 -14.08 -7.81 -2.86
CA ASP A 221 -15.18 -6.86 -3.12
C ASP A 221 -16.35 -7.01 -2.13
N ASN A 222 -16.50 -8.21 -1.51
CA ASN A 222 -17.44 -8.43 -0.41
C ASN A 222 -17.00 -7.80 0.92
N GLY A 223 -15.76 -7.27 1.01
CA GLY A 223 -15.16 -6.65 2.20
C GLY A 223 -14.40 -7.60 3.12
N GLU A 224 -14.41 -8.90 2.84
CA GLU A 224 -13.60 -9.88 3.57
C GLU A 224 -12.12 -9.74 3.21
N ILE A 225 -11.24 -10.05 4.17
CA ILE A 225 -9.80 -9.99 3.94
C ILE A 225 -9.39 -11.10 2.97
N SER A 226 -8.69 -10.76 1.89
CA SER A 226 -8.10 -11.70 0.93
C SER A 226 -6.65 -12.04 1.23
N ALA A 227 -5.87 -11.06 1.76
CA ALA A 227 -4.48 -11.27 2.14
C ALA A 227 -4.04 -10.37 3.29
N LYS A 228 -3.11 -10.89 4.11
CA LYS A 228 -2.29 -10.16 5.08
C LYS A 228 -0.85 -10.50 4.83
N ILE A 229 -0.01 -9.50 4.56
CA ILE A 229 1.39 -9.70 4.22
C ILE A 229 2.23 -8.67 4.99
N ASN A 230 3.27 -9.13 5.65
CA ASN A 230 4.20 -8.23 6.34
C ASN A 230 5.32 -7.79 5.41
N TYR A 231 5.66 -6.51 5.47
CA TYR A 231 6.73 -5.87 4.71
C TYR A 231 7.79 -5.27 5.62
N LYS A 232 9.01 -5.28 5.13
CA LYS A 232 10.16 -4.61 5.74
C LYS A 232 11.07 -4.05 4.65
N ASN A 233 11.22 -2.72 4.61
CA ASN A 233 12.00 -2.03 3.58
C ASN A 233 11.63 -2.47 2.15
N ASP A 234 10.33 -2.38 1.78
CA ASP A 234 9.75 -2.73 0.48
C ASP A 234 9.75 -4.22 0.12
N LYS A 235 10.26 -5.09 0.98
CA LYS A 235 10.28 -6.53 0.78
C LYS A 235 9.30 -7.23 1.70
N ARG A 236 8.64 -8.26 1.18
CA ARG A 236 7.84 -9.14 2.03
C ARG A 236 8.77 -9.86 3.00
N ASP A 237 8.56 -9.63 4.30
CA ASP A 237 9.39 -10.17 5.37
C ASP A 237 8.54 -10.36 6.63
N GLY A 238 8.24 -11.59 6.98
CA GLY A 238 7.36 -11.96 8.08
C GLY A 238 6.32 -12.99 7.71
N VAL A 239 5.37 -13.23 8.60
CA VAL A 239 4.25 -14.12 8.34
C VAL A 239 3.31 -13.52 7.32
N TYR A 240 2.72 -14.39 6.48
CA TYR A 240 1.66 -14.01 5.57
C TYR A 240 0.49 -14.98 5.70
N PHE A 241 -0.71 -14.47 5.36
CA PHE A 241 -1.95 -15.22 5.30
C PHE A 241 -2.71 -14.85 4.04
N LEU A 242 -3.18 -15.84 3.31
CA LEU A 242 -4.16 -15.69 2.24
C LEU A 242 -5.48 -16.33 2.69
N TYR A 243 -6.59 -15.79 2.24
CA TYR A 243 -7.92 -16.24 2.62
C TYR A 243 -8.76 -16.54 1.37
N TYR A 244 -9.74 -17.38 1.50
CA TYR A 244 -10.85 -17.53 0.56
C TYR A 244 -11.90 -16.44 0.79
N GLU A 245 -12.79 -16.22 -0.18
CA GLU A 245 -13.87 -15.22 -0.08
C GLU A 245 -14.84 -15.47 1.08
N ASN A 246 -14.92 -16.72 1.57
CA ASN A 246 -15.69 -17.07 2.75
C ASN A 246 -14.97 -16.78 4.08
N GLY A 247 -13.80 -16.12 4.05
CA GLY A 247 -12.99 -15.77 5.21
C GLY A 247 -12.16 -16.92 5.79
N ILE A 248 -12.28 -18.13 5.25
CA ILE A 248 -11.44 -19.26 5.68
C ILE A 248 -10.02 -19.09 5.14
N LYS A 249 -9.04 -19.42 5.97
CA LYS A 249 -7.63 -19.36 5.60
C LYS A 249 -7.35 -20.33 4.44
N LYS A 250 -6.75 -19.80 3.35
CA LYS A 250 -6.32 -20.54 2.15
C LYS A 250 -4.87 -20.98 2.24
N GLU A 251 -4.00 -20.05 2.72
CA GLU A 251 -2.57 -20.29 2.79
C GLU A 251 -1.95 -19.52 3.95
N GLU A 252 -0.90 -20.06 4.56
CA GLU A 252 -0.06 -19.39 5.52
C GLU A 252 1.39 -19.81 5.37
N GLY A 253 2.31 -18.92 5.72
CA GLY A 253 3.73 -19.21 5.71
C GLY A 253 4.55 -18.03 6.23
N TYR A 254 5.83 -18.11 6.00
CA TYR A 254 6.78 -17.06 6.35
C TYR A 254 7.62 -16.69 5.11
N LEU A 255 7.74 -15.40 4.88
CA LEU A 255 8.59 -14.81 3.85
C LEU A 255 9.79 -14.15 4.50
N LYS A 256 10.97 -14.28 3.92
CA LYS A 256 12.19 -13.57 4.29
C LYS A 256 12.77 -12.93 3.03
N ASN A 257 12.77 -11.59 2.96
CA ASN A 257 13.23 -10.87 1.78
C ASN A 257 12.60 -11.42 0.49
N ASP A 258 11.26 -11.52 0.42
CA ASP A 258 10.44 -12.03 -0.68
C ASP A 258 10.52 -13.54 -0.96
N LYS A 259 11.30 -14.30 -0.20
CA LYS A 259 11.48 -15.74 -0.37
C LYS A 259 10.77 -16.52 0.71
N LEU A 260 10.11 -17.62 0.34
CA LEU A 260 9.53 -18.56 1.29
C LEU A 260 10.63 -19.17 2.17
N GLU A 261 10.38 -19.19 3.48
CA GLU A 261 11.29 -19.75 4.48
C GLU A 261 10.49 -20.56 5.52
N GLY A 262 10.97 -21.76 5.86
CA GLY A 262 10.29 -22.62 6.82
C GLY A 262 9.07 -23.33 6.25
N ILE A 263 8.07 -23.56 7.08
CA ILE A 263 6.88 -24.33 6.71
C ILE A 263 5.81 -23.39 6.17
N SER A 264 5.28 -23.69 4.98
CA SER A 264 4.03 -23.15 4.47
C SER A 264 2.91 -24.19 4.52
N LYS A 265 1.68 -23.73 4.67
CA LYS A 265 0.48 -24.58 4.73
C LYS A 265 -0.58 -24.04 3.77
N ILE A 266 -1.24 -24.95 3.07
CA ILE A 266 -2.40 -24.68 2.22
C ILE A 266 -3.60 -25.43 2.79
N TYR A 267 -4.77 -24.82 2.74
CA TYR A 267 -6.01 -25.37 3.27
C TYR A 267 -7.06 -25.49 2.16
N TYR A 268 -7.97 -26.41 2.30
CA TYR A 268 -9.21 -26.48 1.54
C TYR A 268 -10.17 -25.35 1.94
N GLU A 269 -11.15 -25.04 1.11
CA GLU A 269 -12.22 -24.09 1.46
C GLU A 269 -13.03 -24.49 2.69
N SER A 270 -13.05 -25.79 3.02
CA SER A 270 -13.60 -26.32 4.26
C SER A 270 -12.78 -25.98 5.52
N GLY A 271 -11.58 -25.39 5.36
CA GLY A 271 -10.64 -25.10 6.41
C GLY A 271 -9.74 -26.28 6.82
N LYS A 272 -9.91 -27.45 6.22
CA LYS A 272 -9.04 -28.59 6.48
C LYS A 272 -7.69 -28.41 5.80
N LEU A 273 -6.64 -28.96 6.43
CA LEU A 273 -5.29 -28.90 5.87
C LEU A 273 -5.22 -29.70 4.55
N HIS A 274 -4.75 -29.03 3.49
CA HIS A 274 -4.55 -29.64 2.18
C HIS A 274 -3.08 -29.99 1.94
N GLN A 275 -2.15 -29.08 2.30
CA GLN A 275 -0.73 -29.32 2.05
C GLN A 275 0.14 -28.63 3.10
N THR A 276 1.28 -29.27 3.42
CA THR A 276 2.42 -28.65 4.08
C THR A 276 3.65 -28.73 3.18
N ALA A 277 4.48 -27.68 3.17
CA ALA A 277 5.72 -27.69 2.42
C ALA A 277 6.83 -27.06 3.24
N HIS A 278 8.03 -27.69 3.24
CA HIS A 278 9.25 -27.10 3.79
C HIS A 278 9.98 -26.32 2.71
N ASN A 279 10.28 -25.06 3.01
CA ASN A 279 10.93 -24.13 2.10
C ASN A 279 12.20 -23.55 2.72
N LYS A 280 13.21 -23.29 1.90
CA LYS A 280 14.44 -22.60 2.28
C LYS A 280 14.89 -21.72 1.13
N ASP A 281 15.14 -20.43 1.40
CA ASP A 281 15.55 -19.45 0.39
C ASP A 281 14.64 -19.39 -0.85
N GLY A 282 13.33 -19.65 -0.69
CA GLY A 282 12.32 -19.67 -1.75
C GLY A 282 12.22 -20.98 -2.54
N LYS A 283 13.00 -22.01 -2.17
CA LYS A 283 13.01 -23.33 -2.79
C LYS A 283 12.38 -24.39 -1.89
N LYS A 284 11.74 -25.38 -2.49
CA LYS A 284 11.32 -26.60 -1.78
C LYS A 284 12.56 -27.31 -1.22
N ASN A 285 12.62 -27.50 0.09
CA ASN A 285 13.77 -28.11 0.73
C ASN A 285 13.31 -28.88 1.97
N GLY A 286 13.13 -30.18 1.83
CA GLY A 286 12.53 -31.07 2.83
C GLY A 286 11.24 -31.71 2.34
N THR A 287 10.40 -32.15 3.27
CA THR A 287 9.21 -32.93 2.98
C THR A 287 8.04 -32.00 2.61
N ILE A 288 7.31 -32.38 1.55
CA ILE A 288 6.01 -31.85 1.19
C ILE A 288 4.98 -32.95 1.40
N ILE A 289 3.91 -32.66 2.12
CA ILE A 289 2.83 -33.60 2.38
C ILE A 289 1.52 -32.99 1.90
N ARG A 290 0.80 -33.71 1.05
CA ARG A 290 -0.56 -33.39 0.65
C ARG A 290 -1.54 -34.34 1.35
N TYR A 291 -2.70 -33.83 1.69
CA TYR A 291 -3.73 -34.52 2.43
C TYR A 291 -5.03 -34.56 1.62
N TYR A 292 -5.73 -35.64 1.69
CA TYR A 292 -7.16 -35.73 1.31
C TYR A 292 -8.02 -34.86 2.24
N GLU A 293 -9.21 -34.51 1.80
CA GLU A 293 -10.11 -33.69 2.62
C GLU A 293 -10.62 -34.46 3.89
N ASN A 294 -10.50 -35.79 3.95
CA ASN A 294 -10.71 -36.57 5.17
C ASN A 294 -9.56 -36.49 6.18
N GLY A 295 -8.46 -35.79 5.83
CA GLY A 295 -7.29 -35.56 6.67
C GLY A 295 -6.21 -36.66 6.58
N ILE A 296 -6.43 -37.70 5.79
CA ILE A 296 -5.44 -38.74 5.52
C ILE A 296 -4.42 -38.23 4.52
N GLN A 297 -3.14 -38.59 4.69
CA GLN A 297 -2.09 -38.27 3.72
C GLN A 297 -2.46 -38.86 2.35
N GLU A 298 -2.32 -38.03 1.30
CA GLU A 298 -2.48 -38.42 -0.10
C GLU A 298 -1.13 -38.69 -0.75
N HIS A 299 -0.19 -37.76 -0.54
CA HIS A 299 1.17 -37.83 -1.08
C HIS A 299 2.18 -37.27 -0.10
N GLU A 300 3.37 -37.84 -0.15
CA GLU A 300 4.59 -37.33 0.49
C GLU A 300 5.71 -37.29 -0.53
N TRP A 301 6.41 -36.15 -0.63
CA TRP A 301 7.59 -35.96 -1.47
C TRP A 301 8.74 -35.41 -0.63
N ASN A 302 9.95 -35.80 -0.99
CA ASN A 302 11.16 -35.23 -0.40
C ASN A 302 11.95 -34.44 -1.45
N TYR A 303 12.23 -33.18 -1.15
CA TYR A 303 12.92 -32.26 -2.03
C TYR A 303 14.24 -31.77 -1.42
N LYS A 304 15.21 -31.52 -2.29
CA LYS A 304 16.42 -30.78 -2.00
C LYS A 304 16.63 -29.74 -3.08
N ASP A 305 16.54 -28.45 -2.71
CA ASP A 305 16.70 -27.31 -3.60
C ASP A 305 15.83 -27.40 -4.89
N ASP A 306 14.52 -27.68 -4.73
CA ASP A 306 13.50 -27.91 -5.77
C ASP A 306 13.63 -29.23 -6.55
N VAL A 307 14.60 -30.06 -6.24
CA VAL A 307 14.82 -31.35 -6.91
C VAL A 307 14.34 -32.49 -6.00
N LEU A 308 13.61 -33.47 -6.55
CA LEU A 308 13.22 -34.67 -5.80
C LEU A 308 14.46 -35.45 -5.37
N ASP A 309 14.61 -35.64 -4.05
CA ASP A 309 15.73 -36.38 -3.45
C ASP A 309 15.22 -37.13 -2.19
N GLY A 310 14.89 -38.36 -2.33
CA GLY A 310 14.29 -39.18 -1.30
C GLY A 310 13.06 -39.94 -1.81
N PHE A 311 12.25 -40.43 -0.87
CA PHE A 311 11.03 -41.15 -1.23
C PHE A 311 9.92 -40.21 -1.68
N GLU A 312 9.18 -40.66 -2.72
CA GLU A 312 7.82 -40.25 -3.03
C GLU A 312 6.90 -41.40 -2.62
N ILE A 313 5.91 -41.09 -1.78
CA ILE A 313 4.95 -42.06 -1.29
C ILE A 313 3.55 -41.55 -1.56
N SER A 314 2.70 -42.36 -2.19
CA SER A 314 1.27 -42.06 -2.29
C SER A 314 0.45 -43.04 -1.46
N TYR A 315 -0.74 -42.61 -1.07
CA TYR A 315 -1.62 -43.34 -0.21
C TYR A 315 -3.01 -43.41 -0.81
N TYR A 316 -3.76 -44.47 -0.49
CA TYR A 316 -5.21 -44.54 -0.68
C TYR A 316 -5.93 -43.68 0.38
N GLU A 317 -7.17 -43.30 0.14
CA GLU A 317 -7.99 -42.59 1.13
C GLU A 317 -8.20 -43.36 2.44
N SER A 318 -7.97 -44.66 2.44
CA SER A 318 -7.94 -45.52 3.63
C SER A 318 -6.66 -45.37 4.45
N GLY A 319 -5.66 -44.59 3.96
CA GLY A 319 -4.36 -44.39 4.60
C GLY A 319 -3.33 -45.49 4.30
N LYS A 320 -3.68 -46.50 3.51
CA LYS A 320 -2.72 -47.53 3.10
C LYS A 320 -1.82 -47.02 1.97
N VAL A 321 -0.55 -47.45 1.96
CA VAL A 321 0.40 -47.08 0.91
C VAL A 321 -0.10 -47.60 -0.44
N LYS A 322 -0.12 -46.72 -1.45
CA LYS A 322 -0.47 -47.02 -2.85
C LYS A 322 0.79 -47.18 -3.70
N THR A 323 1.75 -46.24 -3.57
CA THR A 323 3.02 -46.31 -4.28
C THR A 323 4.17 -45.88 -3.36
N ARG A 324 5.38 -46.42 -3.57
CA ARG A 324 6.59 -45.98 -2.94
C ARG A 324 7.72 -46.05 -3.96
N ILE A 325 8.30 -44.91 -4.26
CA ILE A 325 9.31 -44.72 -5.29
C ILE A 325 10.46 -43.91 -4.67
N TYR A 326 11.71 -44.19 -5.06
CA TYR A 326 12.86 -43.44 -4.58
C TYR A 326 13.48 -42.60 -5.71
N TYR A 327 13.78 -41.36 -5.40
CA TYR A 327 14.50 -40.44 -6.28
C TYR A 327 15.85 -40.06 -5.70
N LYS A 328 16.82 -39.88 -6.56
CA LYS A 328 18.13 -39.29 -6.25
C LYS A 328 18.46 -38.25 -7.30
N ASP A 329 18.71 -37.00 -6.86
CA ASP A 329 19.00 -35.88 -7.74
C ASP A 329 18.00 -35.74 -8.90
N GLY A 330 16.71 -35.93 -8.62
CA GLY A 330 15.59 -35.85 -9.55
C GLY A 330 15.34 -37.07 -10.44
N LYS A 331 16.14 -38.12 -10.33
CA LYS A 331 16.03 -39.33 -11.12
C LYS A 331 15.53 -40.53 -10.30
N LEU A 332 14.73 -41.36 -10.92
CA LEU A 332 14.28 -42.62 -10.36
C LEU A 332 15.49 -43.56 -10.07
N GLN A 333 15.54 -44.07 -8.86
CA GLN A 333 16.62 -44.95 -8.39
C GLN A 333 16.07 -46.08 -7.49
N GLY A 334 16.62 -47.27 -7.65
CA GLY A 334 16.32 -48.41 -6.77
C GLY A 334 14.94 -48.99 -6.97
N GLU A 335 14.41 -49.56 -5.91
CA GLU A 335 13.13 -50.27 -5.94
C GLU A 335 11.93 -49.33 -5.93
N GLY A 336 11.04 -49.46 -6.92
CA GLY A 336 9.70 -48.89 -6.96
C GLY A 336 8.62 -49.94 -6.71
N LEU A 337 7.66 -49.61 -5.86
CA LEU A 337 6.59 -50.54 -5.48
C LEU A 337 5.25 -49.86 -5.66
N SER A 338 4.27 -50.63 -6.19
CA SER A 338 2.86 -50.30 -6.10
C SER A 338 2.11 -51.41 -5.36
N PHE A 339 1.02 -51.03 -4.69
CA PHE A 339 0.27 -51.92 -3.82
C PHE A 339 -1.22 -51.83 -4.15
N TYR A 340 -1.92 -52.97 -4.04
CA TYR A 340 -3.38 -52.98 -3.91
C TYR A 340 -3.81 -52.42 -2.56
N GLU A 341 -5.02 -51.93 -2.44
CA GLU A 341 -5.56 -51.46 -1.17
C GLU A 341 -5.61 -52.55 -0.08
N SER A 342 -5.56 -53.83 -0.47
CA SER A 342 -5.36 -54.96 0.45
C SER A 342 -3.98 -54.97 1.12
N GLY A 343 -3.01 -54.18 0.62
CA GLY A 343 -1.64 -54.14 1.05
C GLY A 343 -0.73 -55.18 0.32
N LYS A 344 -1.26 -55.98 -0.59
CA LYS A 344 -0.45 -56.87 -1.43
C LYS A 344 0.26 -56.07 -2.51
N ILE A 345 1.47 -56.46 -2.86
CA ILE A 345 2.24 -55.84 -3.97
C ILE A 345 1.43 -56.06 -5.26
N MET A 346 1.20 -55.00 -5.99
CA MET A 346 0.60 -55.00 -7.32
C MET A 346 1.69 -55.09 -8.38
N GLU A 347 2.74 -54.26 -8.21
CA GLU A 347 3.85 -54.17 -9.15
C GLU A 347 5.13 -53.85 -8.41
N LYS A 348 6.28 -54.35 -8.92
CA LYS A 348 7.58 -54.08 -8.43
C LYS A 348 8.53 -53.88 -9.61
N GLY A 349 9.27 -52.78 -9.57
CA GLY A 349 10.30 -52.44 -10.55
C GLY A 349 11.61 -52.00 -9.91
N TYR A 350 12.69 -52.08 -10.66
CA TYR A 350 13.97 -51.51 -10.31
C TYR A 350 14.34 -50.40 -11.33
N TYR A 351 14.84 -49.33 -10.84
CA TYR A 351 15.18 -48.18 -11.68
C TYR A 351 16.63 -47.77 -11.44
N LYS A 352 17.27 -47.34 -12.53
CA LYS A 352 18.60 -46.75 -12.50
C LYS A 352 18.61 -45.53 -13.45
N ASP A 353 18.77 -44.34 -12.92
CA ASP A 353 18.77 -43.08 -13.70
C ASP A 353 17.57 -42.94 -14.66
N ASP A 354 16.35 -43.22 -14.15
CA ASP A 354 15.06 -43.24 -14.85
C ASP A 354 14.84 -44.45 -15.76
N PHE A 355 15.81 -45.30 -15.99
CA PHE A 355 15.64 -46.50 -16.81
C PHE A 355 15.16 -47.67 -15.96
N PHE A 356 14.21 -48.41 -16.49
CA PHE A 356 13.76 -49.67 -15.91
C PHE A 356 14.82 -50.73 -16.17
N ASP A 357 15.28 -51.41 -15.09
CA ASP A 357 16.35 -52.41 -15.12
C ASP A 357 15.76 -53.85 -15.09
#